data_d348cd8bc09ca72012c088515b3af1d5
#
_entry.id   d348cd8bc09ca72012c088515b3af1d5
#
_cell.length_a   1.000
_cell.length_b   1.000
_cell.length_c   1.000
_cell.angle_alpha   90.00
_cell.angle_beta   90.00
_cell.angle_gamma   90.00
#
_symmetry.space_group_name_H-M   'P 1'
#
loop_
_entity.id
_entity.type
_entity.pdbx_description
1 polymer ?
#
loop_
_entity_poly.entity_id
_entity_poly.type
_entity_poly.pdbx_seq_one_letter_code
_entity_poly.pdbx_strand_id
1 'polypeptide(L)'
;LVKLIGGETVPVSLGHWYWIPSRAIPAPNDVEPITEFPLFTFLYADPHAHLMALPITLLALAWVVSIVKARGKWRGLLAGGLGFFLGGLAIGALRPTNTWDIFVYLALGMAALAYCGWRYLNVNAATFGGTILHDLPVRYKRLLLVGAQVLLLALLSLLLYLPYARWYALGYNKL
;
A
#
# COMPACT_ATOMS: atom_id res chain seq x y z
N LEU A 1 -32.06 4.15 20.98
CA LEU A 1 -33.16 4.92 20.37
C LEU A 1 -34.41 4.88 21.26
N VAL A 2 -34.88 3.71 21.69
CA VAL A 2 -36.09 3.59 22.57
C VAL A 2 -35.92 4.33 23.90
N LYS A 3 -34.76 4.27 24.55
CA LYS A 3 -34.45 4.99 25.79
C LYS A 3 -34.41 6.50 25.61
N LEU A 4 -33.90 7.00 24.44
CA LEU A 4 -33.92 8.41 24.10
C LEU A 4 -35.34 8.96 23.93
N ILE A 5 -36.24 8.16 23.32
CA ILE A 5 -37.65 8.52 23.14
C ILE A 5 -38.40 8.52 24.49
N GLY A 6 -37.95 7.69 25.43
CA GLY A 6 -38.48 7.64 26.82
C GLY A 6 -37.96 8.74 27.76
N GLY A 7 -37.15 9.69 27.28
CA GLY A 7 -36.61 10.78 28.08
C GLY A 7 -35.48 10.38 29.03
N GLU A 8 -34.94 9.17 28.91
CA GLU A 8 -33.76 8.76 29.67
C GLU A 8 -32.52 9.47 29.16
N THR A 9 -31.71 10.02 30.06
CA THR A 9 -30.42 10.59 29.66
C THR A 9 -29.50 9.47 29.21
N VAL A 10 -29.02 9.59 27.98
CA VAL A 10 -27.95 8.69 27.50
C VAL A 10 -26.73 8.96 28.37
N PRO A 11 -26.09 7.93 28.96
CA PRO A 11 -24.87 8.10 29.73
C PRO A 11 -23.71 8.45 28.78
N VAL A 12 -23.66 9.72 28.40
CA VAL A 12 -22.66 10.26 27.49
C VAL A 12 -21.60 10.96 28.33
N SER A 13 -20.69 10.20 28.89
CA SER A 13 -19.44 10.73 29.43
C SER A 13 -18.31 10.52 28.42
N LEU A 14 -17.28 11.34 28.48
CA LEU A 14 -16.07 11.15 27.66
C LEU A 14 -15.54 9.70 27.74
N GLY A 15 -15.57 9.09 28.92
CA GLY A 15 -15.16 7.69 29.08
C GLY A 15 -15.97 6.68 28.27
N HIS A 16 -17.27 6.90 28.08
CA HIS A 16 -18.12 6.00 27.29
C HIS A 16 -17.92 6.14 25.78
N TRP A 17 -17.51 7.32 25.32
CA TRP A 17 -17.38 7.58 23.89
C TRP A 17 -16.05 7.15 23.31
N TYR A 18 -14.97 7.22 24.07
CA TYR A 18 -13.65 6.89 23.51
C TYR A 18 -12.78 6.01 24.42
N TRP A 19 -12.81 6.22 25.73
CA TRP A 19 -11.95 5.44 26.62
C TRP A 19 -12.34 3.97 26.67
N ILE A 20 -13.61 3.69 26.99
CA ILE A 20 -14.13 2.31 27.06
C ILE A 20 -14.02 1.60 25.71
N PRO A 21 -14.42 2.19 24.56
CA PRO A 21 -14.22 1.56 23.27
C PRO A 21 -12.75 1.31 22.91
N SER A 22 -11.82 2.13 23.43
CA SER A 22 -10.38 1.90 23.23
C SER A 22 -9.82 0.75 24.08
N ARG A 23 -10.63 0.18 24.96
CA ARG A 23 -10.32 -0.96 25.84
C ARG A 23 -11.25 -2.15 25.58
N ALA A 24 -11.69 -2.32 24.32
CA ALA A 24 -12.65 -3.37 23.96
C ALA A 24 -12.06 -4.79 23.99
N ILE A 25 -10.73 -4.93 23.94
CA ILE A 25 -10.06 -6.22 23.99
C ILE A 25 -9.72 -6.53 25.46
N PRO A 26 -10.24 -7.64 26.02
CA PRO A 26 -9.87 -8.07 27.37
C PRO A 26 -8.38 -8.33 27.49
N ALA A 27 -7.77 -7.80 28.53
CA ALA A 27 -6.35 -7.98 28.76
C ALA A 27 -6.04 -9.28 29.49
N PRO A 28 -5.26 -10.19 28.95
CA PRO A 28 -4.59 -11.19 29.77
C PRO A 28 -3.52 -10.49 30.60
N ASN A 29 -3.50 -10.76 31.91
CA ASN A 29 -2.46 -10.27 32.85
C ASN A 29 -2.44 -8.75 33.11
N ASP A 30 -3.58 -8.11 33.26
CA ASP A 30 -3.73 -6.66 33.56
C ASP A 30 -3.06 -5.67 32.60
N VAL A 31 -2.58 -6.13 31.44
CA VAL A 31 -2.08 -5.27 30.39
C VAL A 31 -3.20 -5.00 29.41
N GLU A 32 -3.95 -3.93 29.60
CA GLU A 32 -5.05 -3.55 28.71
C GLU A 32 -4.49 -2.99 27.39
N PRO A 33 -4.54 -3.75 26.26
CA PRO A 33 -4.11 -3.24 24.98
C PRO A 33 -5.07 -2.14 24.50
N ILE A 34 -4.50 -1.05 23.99
CA ILE A 34 -5.31 0.01 23.40
C ILE A 34 -5.87 -0.50 22.08
N THR A 35 -7.20 -0.50 21.97
CA THR A 35 -7.90 -0.75 20.71
C THR A 35 -8.11 0.58 20.00
N GLU A 36 -7.27 0.84 19.01
CA GLU A 36 -7.41 2.05 18.21
C GLU A 36 -8.54 1.90 17.18
N PHE A 37 -9.32 2.95 17.04
CA PHE A 37 -10.37 3.04 16.02
C PHE A 37 -10.36 4.45 15.39
N PRO A 38 -10.79 4.61 14.14
CA PRO A 38 -10.60 5.86 13.40
C PRO A 38 -11.07 7.11 14.13
N LEU A 39 -12.26 7.08 14.75
CA LEU A 39 -12.79 8.23 15.48
C LEU A 39 -11.87 8.64 16.65
N PHE A 40 -11.36 7.67 17.41
CA PHE A 40 -10.43 7.90 18.52
C PHE A 40 -9.17 8.61 18.05
N THR A 41 -8.56 8.10 16.98
CA THR A 41 -7.31 8.62 16.42
C THR A 41 -7.48 10.06 15.93
N PHE A 42 -8.61 10.37 15.27
CA PHE A 42 -8.90 11.73 14.80
C PHE A 42 -9.22 12.69 15.95
N LEU A 43 -9.97 12.27 16.97
CA LEU A 43 -10.31 13.12 18.11
C LEU A 43 -9.08 13.49 18.94
N TYR A 44 -8.16 12.56 19.11
CA TYR A 44 -6.93 12.79 19.85
C TYR A 44 -5.86 13.54 19.06
N ALA A 45 -6.04 13.64 17.72
CA ALA A 45 -5.00 14.12 16.81
C ALA A 45 -3.66 13.41 17.03
N ASP A 46 -3.73 12.13 17.40
CA ASP A 46 -2.55 11.32 17.70
C ASP A 46 -1.97 10.76 16.39
N PRO A 47 -0.76 11.16 15.99
CA PRO A 47 -0.15 10.77 14.72
C PRO A 47 0.34 9.30 14.73
N HIS A 48 -0.53 8.38 15.04
CA HIS A 48 -0.22 6.94 14.94
C HIS A 48 0.13 6.53 13.52
N ALA A 49 0.92 5.48 13.40
CA ALA A 49 1.46 5.00 12.14
C ALA A 49 0.36 4.77 11.07
N HIS A 50 -0.75 4.15 11.44
CA HIS A 50 -1.86 3.91 10.53
C HIS A 50 -2.59 5.19 10.10
N LEU A 51 -2.70 6.22 10.96
CA LEU A 51 -3.27 7.51 10.58
C LEU A 51 -2.36 8.23 9.56
N MET A 52 -1.06 8.23 9.83
CA MET A 52 -0.08 8.81 8.92
C MET A 52 -0.02 8.07 7.58
N ALA A 53 -0.29 6.77 7.57
CA ALA A 53 -0.31 5.96 6.37
C ALA A 53 -1.55 6.18 5.49
N LEU A 54 -2.70 6.63 6.04
CA LEU A 54 -3.96 6.76 5.28
C LEU A 54 -3.83 7.55 3.96
N PRO A 55 -3.27 8.76 3.90
CA PRO A 55 -3.12 9.48 2.64
C PRO A 55 -2.19 8.75 1.66
N ILE A 56 -1.18 8.05 2.17
CA ILE A 56 -0.21 7.32 1.34
C ILE A 56 -0.85 6.04 0.79
N THR A 57 -1.64 5.32 1.59
CA THR A 57 -2.38 4.14 1.14
C THR A 57 -3.42 4.51 0.08
N LEU A 58 -4.11 5.64 0.23
CA LEU A 58 -5.03 6.15 -0.79
C LEU A 58 -4.30 6.52 -2.08
N LEU A 59 -3.11 7.11 -2.00
CA LEU A 59 -2.28 7.42 -3.16
C LEU A 59 -1.82 6.14 -3.86
N ALA A 60 -1.34 5.14 -3.11
CA ALA A 60 -0.96 3.84 -3.64
C ALA A 60 -2.14 3.14 -4.33
N LEU A 61 -3.32 3.17 -3.71
CA LEU A 61 -4.55 2.61 -4.29
C LEU A 61 -4.97 3.37 -5.56
N ALA A 62 -4.89 4.70 -5.55
CA ALA A 62 -5.18 5.52 -6.73
C ALA A 62 -4.25 5.17 -7.90
N TRP A 63 -2.96 4.93 -7.62
CA TRP A 63 -2.00 4.48 -8.61
C TRP A 63 -2.39 3.09 -9.17
N VAL A 64 -2.75 2.12 -8.31
CA VAL A 64 -3.22 0.79 -8.73
C VAL A 64 -4.45 0.90 -9.63
N VAL A 65 -5.44 1.70 -9.22
CA VAL A 65 -6.66 1.94 -10.01
C VAL A 65 -6.33 2.60 -11.35
N SER A 66 -5.39 3.56 -11.37
CA SER A 66 -4.98 4.24 -12.59
C SER A 66 -4.40 3.27 -13.63
N ILE A 67 -3.58 2.30 -13.21
CA ILE A 67 -3.04 1.25 -14.07
C ILE A 67 -4.16 0.40 -14.67
N VAL A 68 -5.10 -0.03 -13.86
CA VAL A 68 -6.22 -0.86 -14.31
C VAL A 68 -7.09 -0.09 -15.31
N LYS A 69 -7.43 1.18 -15.02
CA LYS A 69 -8.19 2.04 -15.92
C LYS A 69 -7.46 2.34 -17.23
N ALA A 70 -6.16 2.57 -17.16
CA ALA A 70 -5.32 2.76 -18.34
C ALA A 70 -5.06 1.45 -19.11
N ARG A 71 -5.50 0.29 -18.60
CA ARG A 71 -5.24 -1.04 -19.16
C ARG A 71 -3.73 -1.33 -19.31
N GLY A 72 -2.91 -0.81 -18.39
CA GLY A 72 -1.46 -0.91 -18.44
C GLY A 72 -0.81 -0.17 -19.61
N LYS A 73 -1.53 0.72 -20.30
CA LYS A 73 -1.00 1.46 -21.45
C LYS A 73 -0.38 2.79 -21.02
N TRP A 74 0.92 2.88 -21.15
CA TRP A 74 1.67 4.11 -20.95
C TRP A 74 1.92 4.80 -22.29
N ARG A 75 1.71 6.12 -22.36
CA ARG A 75 1.95 6.90 -23.57
C ARG A 75 3.44 7.30 -23.65
N GLY A 76 4.26 6.36 -24.09
CA GLY A 76 5.70 6.56 -24.24
C GLY A 76 6.53 6.18 -23.04
N LEU A 77 7.84 6.15 -23.24
CA LEU A 77 8.83 5.69 -22.26
C LEU A 77 8.87 6.59 -21.01
N LEU A 78 8.78 7.90 -21.21
CA LEU A 78 8.80 8.88 -20.11
C LEU A 78 7.59 8.70 -19.18
N ALA A 79 6.38 8.60 -19.76
CA ALA A 79 5.17 8.41 -18.96
C ALA A 79 5.17 7.06 -18.23
N GLY A 80 5.69 6.01 -18.87
CA GLY A 80 5.90 4.72 -18.24
C GLY A 80 6.89 4.78 -17.08
N GLY A 81 8.05 5.39 -17.31
CA GLY A 81 9.09 5.56 -16.30
C GLY A 81 8.59 6.35 -15.07
N LEU A 82 7.92 7.49 -15.31
CA LEU A 82 7.31 8.30 -14.26
C LEU A 82 6.21 7.52 -13.52
N GLY A 83 5.40 6.76 -14.24
CA GLY A 83 4.36 5.93 -13.63
C GLY A 83 4.93 4.88 -12.68
N PHE A 84 5.96 4.16 -13.09
CA PHE A 84 6.65 3.20 -12.20
C PHE A 84 7.36 3.88 -11.04
N PHE A 85 8.03 5.01 -11.29
CA PHE A 85 8.69 5.78 -10.25
C PHE A 85 7.68 6.25 -9.18
N LEU A 86 6.57 6.85 -9.59
CA LEU A 86 5.51 7.30 -8.66
C LEU A 86 4.87 6.13 -7.91
N GLY A 87 4.65 5.01 -8.58
CA GLY A 87 4.16 3.80 -7.91
C GLY A 87 5.12 3.26 -6.86
N GLY A 88 6.41 3.16 -7.23
CA GLY A 88 7.46 2.76 -6.31
C GLY A 88 7.62 3.72 -5.13
N LEU A 89 7.51 5.03 -5.40
CA LEU A 89 7.56 6.06 -4.36
C LEU A 89 6.37 5.96 -3.40
N ALA A 90 5.14 5.87 -3.91
CA ALA A 90 3.93 5.81 -3.09
C ALA A 90 3.86 4.53 -2.26
N ILE A 91 4.12 3.37 -2.88
CA ILE A 91 4.08 2.07 -2.18
C ILE A 91 5.26 1.96 -1.21
N GLY A 92 6.45 2.36 -1.63
CA GLY A 92 7.64 2.31 -0.78
C GLY A 92 7.56 3.21 0.45
N ALA A 93 6.85 4.35 0.37
CA ALA A 93 6.63 5.27 1.48
C ALA A 93 5.85 4.63 2.64
N LEU A 94 5.11 3.56 2.38
CA LEU A 94 4.41 2.82 3.42
C LEU A 94 5.38 2.10 4.38
N ARG A 95 6.60 1.78 3.93
CA ARG A 95 7.59 1.14 4.79
C ARG A 95 7.98 1.99 6.01
N PRO A 96 8.33 3.28 5.87
CA PRO A 96 8.62 4.14 7.02
C PRO A 96 7.39 4.62 7.79
N THR A 97 6.19 4.60 7.20
CA THR A 97 4.96 5.10 7.84
C THR A 97 4.20 4.01 8.57
N ASN A 98 3.91 2.89 7.91
CA ASN A 98 3.31 1.70 8.49
C ASN A 98 3.80 0.46 7.76
N THR A 99 4.78 -0.22 8.32
CA THR A 99 5.50 -1.33 7.67
C THR A 99 4.58 -2.46 7.20
N TRP A 100 3.45 -2.70 7.86
CA TRP A 100 2.54 -3.78 7.48
C TRP A 100 1.79 -3.48 6.18
N ASP A 101 1.53 -2.22 5.89
CA ASP A 101 0.77 -1.81 4.70
C ASP A 101 1.55 -2.03 3.40
N ILE A 102 2.89 -1.96 3.42
CA ILE A 102 3.69 -2.15 2.19
C ILE A 102 3.40 -3.49 1.53
N PHE A 103 3.23 -4.56 2.31
CA PHE A 103 3.00 -5.91 1.77
C PHE A 103 1.67 -5.98 1.02
N VAL A 104 0.64 -5.36 1.57
CA VAL A 104 -0.71 -5.34 0.97
C VAL A 104 -0.71 -4.53 -0.33
N TYR A 105 -0.18 -3.30 -0.29
CA TYR A 105 -0.23 -2.41 -1.45
C TYR A 105 0.77 -2.79 -2.54
N LEU A 106 1.91 -3.37 -2.17
CA LEU A 106 2.84 -3.94 -3.14
C LEU A 106 2.20 -5.14 -3.85
N ALA A 107 1.57 -6.04 -3.11
CA ALA A 107 0.86 -7.18 -3.69
C ALA A 107 -0.27 -6.74 -4.63
N LEU A 108 -1.06 -5.73 -4.24
CA LEU A 108 -2.09 -5.14 -5.10
C LEU A 108 -1.51 -4.53 -6.38
N GLY A 109 -0.41 -3.78 -6.26
CA GLY A 109 0.28 -3.19 -7.41
C GLY A 109 0.81 -4.24 -8.37
N MET A 110 1.46 -5.28 -7.83
CA MET A 110 1.95 -6.42 -8.62
C MET A 110 0.82 -7.17 -9.30
N ALA A 111 -0.29 -7.42 -8.60
CA ALA A 111 -1.46 -8.07 -9.16
C ALA A 111 -2.11 -7.24 -10.28
N ALA A 112 -2.20 -5.92 -10.13
CA ALA A 112 -2.72 -5.02 -11.15
C ALA A 112 -1.85 -5.03 -12.42
N LEU A 113 -0.53 -4.98 -12.27
CA LEU A 113 0.41 -5.09 -13.39
C LEU A 113 0.31 -6.45 -14.08
N ALA A 114 0.27 -7.52 -13.30
CA ALA A 114 0.12 -8.88 -13.82
C ALA A 114 -1.21 -9.05 -14.58
N TYR A 115 -2.31 -8.58 -14.01
CA TYR A 115 -3.61 -8.60 -14.66
C TYR A 115 -3.62 -7.81 -15.97
N CYS A 116 -3.14 -6.57 -15.95
CA CYS A 116 -3.10 -5.72 -17.13
C CYS A 116 -2.16 -6.25 -18.19
N GLY A 117 -1.00 -6.75 -17.79
CA GLY A 117 -0.03 -7.36 -18.69
C GLY A 117 -0.58 -8.62 -19.34
N TRP A 118 -1.24 -9.48 -18.56
CA TRP A 118 -1.84 -10.69 -19.11
C TRP A 118 -3.00 -10.40 -20.06
N ARG A 119 -3.87 -9.47 -19.70
CA ARG A 119 -5.12 -9.19 -20.41
C ARG A 119 -4.96 -8.27 -21.60
N TYR A 120 -4.05 -7.29 -21.54
CA TYR A 120 -4.00 -6.18 -22.49
C TYR A 120 -2.65 -5.97 -23.14
N LEU A 121 -1.55 -6.59 -22.66
CA LEU A 121 -0.24 -6.44 -23.28
C LEU A 121 -0.22 -7.12 -24.64
N ASN A 122 -0.02 -6.32 -25.68
CA ASN A 122 0.13 -6.82 -27.02
C ASN A 122 1.61 -7.14 -27.27
N VAL A 123 1.92 -8.42 -27.40
CA VAL A 123 3.26 -8.92 -27.65
C VAL A 123 3.29 -9.45 -29.09
N ASN A 124 3.96 -8.73 -29.97
CA ASN A 124 4.11 -9.10 -31.37
C ASN A 124 5.28 -10.07 -31.57
N ALA A 125 5.32 -10.72 -32.72
CA ALA A 125 6.44 -11.60 -33.12
C ALA A 125 7.79 -10.83 -33.13
N ALA A 126 7.75 -9.55 -33.52
CA ALA A 126 8.92 -8.66 -33.53
C ALA A 126 9.38 -8.20 -32.12
N THR A 127 8.61 -8.46 -31.05
CA THR A 127 9.05 -8.15 -29.70
C THR A 127 10.31 -8.96 -29.38
N PHE A 128 11.34 -8.29 -28.92
CA PHE A 128 12.70 -8.84 -28.76
C PHE A 128 13.43 -9.13 -30.09
N GLY A 129 13.06 -8.48 -31.19
CA GLY A 129 13.79 -8.58 -32.47
C GLY A 129 15.30 -8.33 -32.29
N GLY A 130 16.13 -9.14 -32.92
CA GLY A 130 17.60 -9.07 -32.79
C GLY A 130 18.18 -9.65 -31.48
N THR A 131 17.36 -10.23 -30.60
CA THR A 131 17.83 -10.92 -29.38
C THR A 131 17.60 -12.42 -29.44
N ILE A 132 18.33 -13.19 -28.61
CA ILE A 132 18.09 -14.65 -28.43
C ILE A 132 16.66 -14.96 -27.99
N LEU A 133 15.92 -13.99 -27.50
CA LEU A 133 14.54 -14.15 -27.04
C LEU A 133 13.52 -14.02 -28.18
N HIS A 134 13.97 -13.71 -29.39
CA HIS A 134 13.09 -13.53 -30.56
C HIS A 134 12.25 -14.78 -30.86
N ASP A 135 12.85 -15.96 -30.76
CA ASP A 135 12.20 -17.22 -31.13
C ASP A 135 11.30 -17.80 -30.03
N LEU A 136 11.23 -17.15 -28.86
CA LEU A 136 10.36 -17.60 -27.79
C LEU A 136 8.87 -17.49 -28.19
N PRO A 137 8.05 -18.47 -27.80
CA PRO A 137 6.60 -18.36 -27.89
C PRO A 137 6.05 -17.11 -27.21
N VAL A 138 5.01 -16.51 -27.77
CA VAL A 138 4.39 -15.25 -27.30
C VAL A 138 4.04 -15.28 -25.80
N ARG A 139 3.61 -16.45 -25.29
CA ARG A 139 3.31 -16.63 -23.86
C ARG A 139 4.52 -16.37 -22.96
N TYR A 140 5.71 -16.84 -23.34
CA TYR A 140 6.93 -16.64 -22.57
C TYR A 140 7.43 -15.19 -22.67
N LYS A 141 7.36 -14.58 -23.85
CA LYS A 141 7.63 -13.14 -24.03
C LYS A 141 6.74 -12.28 -23.13
N ARG A 142 5.45 -12.63 -23.05
CA ARG A 142 4.50 -11.93 -22.16
C ARG A 142 4.87 -12.13 -20.69
N LEU A 143 5.18 -13.34 -20.27
CA LEU A 143 5.61 -13.63 -18.89
C LEU A 143 6.87 -12.84 -18.51
N LEU A 144 7.86 -12.77 -19.40
CA LEU A 144 9.08 -11.99 -19.17
C LEU A 144 8.80 -10.51 -18.99
N LEU A 145 7.97 -9.92 -19.88
CA LEU A 145 7.62 -8.50 -19.80
C LEU A 145 6.82 -8.17 -18.54
N VAL A 146 5.85 -9.00 -18.21
CA VAL A 146 5.05 -8.84 -16.98
C VAL A 146 5.92 -9.03 -15.75
N GLY A 147 6.76 -10.05 -15.73
CA GLY A 147 7.72 -10.30 -14.66
C GLY A 147 8.69 -9.14 -14.46
N ALA A 148 9.20 -8.56 -15.55
CA ALA A 148 10.06 -7.38 -15.50
C ALA A 148 9.34 -6.16 -14.90
N GLN A 149 8.08 -5.92 -15.25
CA GLN A 149 7.28 -4.82 -14.69
C GLN A 149 7.03 -5.01 -13.19
N VAL A 150 6.65 -6.22 -12.79
CA VAL A 150 6.42 -6.57 -11.37
C VAL A 150 7.72 -6.42 -10.57
N LEU A 151 8.83 -6.93 -11.10
CA LEU A 151 10.14 -6.81 -10.48
C LEU A 151 10.58 -5.34 -10.37
N LEU A 152 10.38 -4.56 -11.43
CA LEU A 152 10.72 -3.13 -11.43
C LEU A 152 9.95 -2.37 -10.35
N LEU A 153 8.64 -2.62 -10.20
CA LEU A 153 7.85 -2.01 -9.13
C LEU A 153 8.40 -2.39 -7.76
N ALA A 154 8.66 -3.67 -7.52
CA ALA A 154 9.20 -4.16 -6.27
C ALA A 154 10.57 -3.54 -5.95
N LEU A 155 11.48 -3.52 -6.93
CA LEU A 155 12.79 -2.91 -6.78
C LEU A 155 12.70 -1.42 -6.47
N LEU A 156 11.88 -0.66 -7.18
CA LEU A 156 11.71 0.77 -6.93
C LEU A 156 11.12 1.02 -5.53
N SER A 157 10.09 0.24 -5.12
CA SER A 157 9.51 0.36 -3.78
C SER A 157 10.51 0.09 -2.66
N LEU A 158 11.50 -0.75 -2.88
CA LEU A 158 12.53 -1.07 -1.89
C LEU A 158 13.73 -0.13 -1.97
N LEU A 159 14.25 0.14 -3.16
CA LEU A 159 15.48 0.89 -3.37
C LEU A 159 15.34 2.38 -3.06
N LEU A 160 14.19 2.98 -3.37
CA LEU A 160 13.93 4.39 -3.06
C LEU A 160 13.96 4.67 -1.54
N TYR A 161 13.66 3.66 -0.73
CA TYR A 161 13.67 3.74 0.73
C TYR A 161 14.83 2.97 1.38
N LEU A 162 15.86 2.67 0.60
CA LEU A 162 17.07 2.03 1.11
C LEU A 162 17.79 2.87 2.19
N PRO A 163 17.86 4.22 2.10
CA PRO A 163 18.41 5.03 3.18
C PRO A 163 17.67 4.80 4.51
N TYR A 164 16.34 4.80 4.50
CA TYR A 164 15.56 4.48 5.69
C TYR A 164 15.92 3.09 6.23
N ALA A 165 15.98 2.07 5.37
CA ALA A 165 16.29 0.71 5.79
C ALA A 165 17.69 0.56 6.40
N ARG A 166 18.67 1.38 5.96
CA ARG A 166 20.05 1.34 6.44
C ARG A 166 20.26 2.09 7.76
N TRP A 167 19.53 3.18 7.95
CA TRP A 167 19.78 4.08 9.09
C TRP A 167 18.66 4.09 10.13
N TYR A 168 17.55 3.42 9.86
CA TYR A 168 16.49 3.25 10.84
C TYR A 168 17.02 2.53 12.08
N ALA A 169 16.68 3.05 13.25
CA ALA A 169 17.05 2.53 14.56
C ALA A 169 18.55 2.52 14.91
N LEU A 170 19.43 3.09 14.09
CA LEU A 170 20.87 3.18 14.47
C LEU A 170 21.09 3.96 15.78
N GLY A 171 20.23 4.94 16.08
CA GLY A 171 20.26 5.68 17.34
C GLY A 171 19.89 4.83 18.55
N TYR A 172 19.07 3.81 18.38
CA TYR A 172 18.64 2.92 19.47
C TYR A 172 19.64 1.78 19.74
N ASN A 173 20.45 1.42 18.75
CA ASN A 173 21.44 0.35 18.87
C ASN A 173 22.75 0.80 19.51
N LYS A 174 22.90 2.08 19.84
CA LYS A 174 24.10 2.67 20.45
C LYS A 174 23.90 3.08 21.92
N LEU A 175 22.72 2.83 22.47
CA LEU A 175 22.40 2.97 23.88
C LEU A 175 22.51 1.61 24.58
#